data_ccc8b7597e2fdcbfd8614d99f7eacdca
#
_entry.id   ccc8b7597e2fdcbfd8614d99f7eacdca
#
_cell.length_a   1.000
_cell.length_b   1.000
_cell.length_c   1.000
_cell.angle_alpha   90.00
_cell.angle_beta   90.00
_cell.angle_gamma   90.00
#
_symmetry.space_group_name_H-M   'P 1'
#
loop_
_entity.id
_entity.type
_entity.pdbx_description
1 polymer ?
#
loop_
_entity_poly.entity_id
_entity_poly.type
_entity_poly.pdbx_seq_one_letter_code
_entity_poly.pdbx_strand_id
1 'polypeptide(L)'
;KTTGSYYTPSDLIRVLLDSALNPVIEDRLKGKSDAVQRERALLDLKICDPACGSGHFLIAAAHRIAARLAQVRTGGDEPSPVEIRRALRDVIRHCLYGVDINPMAVELCKVNLWLESLEPGKPLSFLDAHIRCGNSLVGLGFGMKTEDLEIPDEAFTPVTGDHKSTASLLKKRNKKERERQESLLINQANTTENQDRLLAEYNRTLEAMPEDSATDVQAKAEAFQKVNESVEYRKQLQIADLWTAAFFWNIEEPIGRSIEIAAPTHGQLRRLRN
;
A
#
# COMPACT_ATOMS: atom_id res chain seq x y z
N LYS A 1 -25.06 -11.57 -7.45
CA LYS A 1 -24.04 -11.23 -6.44
C LYS A 1 -23.81 -9.74 -6.53
N THR A 2 -24.15 -8.99 -5.48
CA THR A 2 -23.85 -7.57 -5.36
C THR A 2 -22.33 -7.42 -5.27
N THR A 3 -21.74 -6.57 -6.12
CA THR A 3 -20.29 -6.38 -6.22
C THR A 3 -19.69 -5.64 -5.01
N GLY A 4 -20.49 -5.30 -3.99
CA GLY A 4 -20.05 -4.54 -2.81
C GLY A 4 -19.67 -3.08 -3.09
N SER A 5 -19.90 -2.61 -4.33
CA SER A 5 -19.58 -1.23 -4.70
C SER A 5 -20.72 -0.31 -4.28
N TYR A 6 -20.43 0.59 -3.33
CA TYR A 6 -21.36 1.63 -2.87
C TYR A 6 -20.89 3.00 -3.32
N TYR A 7 -21.80 3.78 -3.86
CA TYR A 7 -21.53 5.20 -4.13
C TYR A 7 -21.71 6.00 -2.84
N THR A 8 -20.68 6.69 -2.42
CA THR A 8 -20.76 7.55 -1.22
C THR A 8 -21.31 8.92 -1.61
N PRO A 9 -22.39 9.41 -0.97
CA PRO A 9 -22.94 10.74 -1.25
C PRO A 9 -21.90 11.86 -1.05
N SER A 10 -21.92 12.85 -1.95
CA SER A 10 -20.96 13.96 -1.96
C SER A 10 -20.95 14.78 -0.68
N ASP A 11 -22.11 14.92 -0.01
CA ASP A 11 -22.19 15.64 1.26
C ASP A 11 -21.43 14.92 2.38
N LEU A 12 -21.47 13.59 2.41
CA LEU A 12 -20.71 12.80 3.39
C LEU A 12 -19.20 12.92 3.14
N ILE A 13 -18.79 12.87 1.88
CA ILE A 13 -17.38 13.09 1.48
C ILE A 13 -16.92 14.47 1.94
N ARG A 14 -17.73 15.50 1.71
CA ARG A 14 -17.42 16.87 2.13
C ARG A 14 -17.22 16.99 3.64
N VAL A 15 -18.14 16.45 4.43
CA VAL A 15 -18.05 16.46 5.91
C VAL A 15 -16.77 15.76 6.38
N LEU A 16 -16.44 14.61 5.78
CA LEU A 16 -15.21 13.89 6.13
C LEU A 16 -13.96 14.72 5.81
N LEU A 17 -13.88 15.30 4.62
CA LEU A 17 -12.73 16.13 4.21
C LEU A 17 -12.59 17.39 5.06
N ASP A 18 -13.71 18.02 5.43
CA ASP A 18 -13.71 19.21 6.28
C ASP A 18 -13.19 18.87 7.69
N SER A 19 -13.54 17.72 8.24
CA SER A 19 -13.15 17.31 9.59
C SER A 19 -11.77 16.64 9.66
N ALA A 20 -11.37 15.88 8.64
CA ALA A 20 -10.15 15.07 8.67
C ALA A 20 -9.01 15.66 7.83
N LEU A 21 -9.28 16.16 6.61
CA LEU A 21 -8.23 16.61 5.69
C LEU A 21 -7.86 18.08 5.89
N ASN A 22 -8.83 18.98 6.05
CA ASN A 22 -8.54 20.41 6.20
C ASN A 22 -7.61 20.72 7.39
N PRO A 23 -7.82 20.16 8.60
CA PRO A 23 -6.89 20.39 9.71
C PRO A 23 -5.47 19.90 9.40
N VAL A 24 -5.31 18.80 8.69
CA VAL A 24 -3.99 18.27 8.29
C VAL A 24 -3.31 19.20 7.31
N ILE A 25 -4.03 19.72 6.31
CA ILE A 25 -3.50 20.71 5.36
C ILE A 25 -2.98 21.94 6.10
N GLU A 26 -3.81 22.52 7.01
CA GLU A 26 -3.43 23.72 7.76
C GLU A 26 -2.23 23.46 8.69
N ASP A 27 -2.19 22.32 9.35
CA ASP A 27 -1.06 21.94 10.22
C ASP A 27 0.24 21.79 9.40
N ARG A 28 0.17 21.19 8.22
CA ARG A 28 1.32 21.05 7.30
C ARG A 28 1.85 22.40 6.81
N LEU A 29 1.01 23.40 6.66
CA LEU A 29 1.39 24.74 6.22
C LEU A 29 1.83 25.65 7.36
N LYS A 30 1.51 25.31 8.59
CA LYS A 30 1.81 26.11 9.79
C LYS A 30 3.33 26.34 9.92
N GLY A 31 3.70 27.59 10.15
CA GLY A 31 5.10 28.01 10.33
C GLY A 31 5.93 28.06 9.04
N LYS A 32 5.34 27.81 7.87
CA LYS A 32 6.01 27.93 6.58
C LYS A 32 5.63 29.26 5.91
N SER A 33 6.58 30.15 5.76
CA SER A 33 6.38 31.46 5.10
C SER A 33 6.75 31.46 3.63
N ASP A 34 7.66 30.57 3.24
CA ASP A 34 8.14 30.47 1.85
C ASP A 34 7.22 29.59 0.99
N ALA A 35 6.91 30.08 -0.23
CA ALA A 35 6.01 29.37 -1.16
C ALA A 35 6.55 27.99 -1.55
N VAL A 36 7.84 27.83 -1.74
CA VAL A 36 8.47 26.54 -2.11
C VAL A 36 8.32 25.53 -0.97
N GLN A 37 8.53 25.96 0.28
CA GLN A 37 8.34 25.08 1.45
C GLN A 37 6.86 24.67 1.63
N ARG A 38 5.93 25.61 1.36
CA ARG A 38 4.49 25.35 1.42
C ARG A 38 4.04 24.39 0.34
N GLU A 39 4.50 24.58 -0.90
CA GLU A 39 4.24 23.69 -2.01
C GLU A 39 4.74 22.27 -1.71
N ARG A 40 6.00 22.13 -1.29
CA ARG A 40 6.57 20.85 -0.92
C ARG A 40 5.77 20.17 0.20
N ALA A 41 5.35 20.92 1.22
CA ALA A 41 4.58 20.38 2.34
C ALA A 41 3.21 19.85 1.90
N LEU A 42 2.59 20.43 0.87
CA LEU A 42 1.34 19.94 0.29
C LEU A 42 1.56 18.70 -0.57
N LEU A 43 2.61 18.66 -1.39
CA LEU A 43 2.93 17.51 -2.24
C LEU A 43 3.49 16.32 -1.46
N ASP A 44 4.02 16.54 -0.26
CA ASP A 44 4.43 15.48 0.67
C ASP A 44 3.26 14.84 1.44
N LEU A 45 2.04 15.35 1.30
CA LEU A 45 0.85 14.70 1.86
C LEU A 45 0.60 13.35 1.18
N LYS A 46 0.27 12.34 1.98
CA LYS A 46 -0.09 11.00 1.50
C LYS A 46 -1.50 10.66 2.00
N ILE A 47 -2.42 10.59 1.06
CA ILE A 47 -3.82 10.27 1.29
C ILE A 47 -4.07 8.86 0.77
N CYS A 48 -4.47 7.97 1.66
CA CYS A 48 -4.77 6.59 1.30
C CYS A 48 -6.24 6.26 1.58
N ASP A 49 -6.93 5.78 0.56
CA ASP A 49 -8.26 5.19 0.70
C ASP A 49 -8.14 3.66 0.60
N PRO A 50 -8.34 2.91 1.72
CA PRO A 50 -8.18 1.47 1.75
C PRO A 50 -9.33 0.69 1.11
N ALA A 51 -10.39 1.36 0.64
CA ALA A 51 -11.53 0.78 -0.07
C ALA A 51 -12.03 1.76 -1.14
N CYS A 52 -11.11 2.16 -2.04
CA CYS A 52 -11.25 3.35 -2.87
C CYS A 52 -12.40 3.29 -3.90
N GLY A 53 -12.93 2.11 -4.19
CA GLY A 53 -13.96 1.96 -5.20
C GLY A 53 -13.52 2.58 -6.53
N SER A 54 -14.36 3.43 -7.10
CA SER A 54 -14.05 4.22 -8.31
C SER A 54 -13.35 5.56 -8.02
N GLY A 55 -12.88 5.81 -6.78
CA GLY A 55 -12.01 6.93 -6.44
C GLY A 55 -12.68 8.23 -6.02
N HIS A 56 -13.96 8.24 -5.65
CA HIS A 56 -14.67 9.48 -5.31
C HIS A 56 -14.08 10.26 -4.14
N PHE A 57 -13.65 9.57 -3.06
CA PHE A 57 -12.95 10.21 -1.95
C PHE A 57 -11.60 10.79 -2.39
N LEU A 58 -10.84 10.04 -3.18
CA LEU A 58 -9.53 10.45 -3.67
C LEU A 58 -9.65 11.67 -4.57
N ILE A 59 -10.63 11.71 -5.48
CA ILE A 59 -10.90 12.85 -6.36
C ILE A 59 -11.25 14.09 -5.53
N ALA A 60 -12.16 13.96 -4.58
CA ALA A 60 -12.55 15.07 -3.73
C ALA A 60 -11.38 15.60 -2.87
N ALA A 61 -10.55 14.71 -2.34
CA ALA A 61 -9.32 15.06 -1.63
C ALA A 61 -8.32 15.77 -2.55
N ALA A 62 -8.16 15.27 -3.81
CA ALA A 62 -7.29 15.88 -4.80
C ALA A 62 -7.69 17.32 -5.10
N HIS A 63 -8.97 17.58 -5.37
CA HIS A 63 -9.47 18.94 -5.59
C HIS A 63 -9.22 19.86 -4.40
N ARG A 64 -9.40 19.36 -3.16
CA ARG A 64 -9.16 20.14 -1.95
C ARG A 64 -7.70 20.55 -1.80
N ILE A 65 -6.77 19.62 -2.00
CA ILE A 65 -5.33 19.89 -1.90
C ILE A 65 -4.87 20.77 -3.10
N ALA A 66 -5.37 20.48 -4.31
CA ALA A 66 -5.01 21.22 -5.52
C ALA A 66 -5.42 22.69 -5.46
N ALA A 67 -6.62 23.00 -4.94
CA ALA A 67 -7.04 24.37 -4.73
C ALA A 67 -6.07 25.12 -3.82
N ARG A 68 -5.61 24.46 -2.72
CA ARG A 68 -4.65 25.05 -1.79
C ARG A 68 -3.26 25.20 -2.40
N LEU A 69 -2.83 24.20 -3.19
CA LEU A 69 -1.56 24.23 -3.91
C LEU A 69 -1.53 25.34 -4.95
N ALA A 70 -2.59 25.50 -5.73
CA ALA A 70 -2.70 26.57 -6.70
C ALA A 70 -2.63 27.96 -6.06
N GLN A 71 -3.32 28.17 -4.92
CA GLN A 71 -3.21 29.41 -4.14
C GLN A 71 -1.79 29.70 -3.66
N VAL A 72 -1.05 28.67 -3.23
CA VAL A 72 0.36 28.82 -2.81
C VAL A 72 1.22 29.24 -3.98
N ARG A 73 1.00 28.68 -5.18
CA ARG A 73 1.76 28.97 -6.40
C ARG A 73 1.49 30.37 -6.95
N THR A 74 0.27 30.89 -6.79
CA THR A 74 -0.13 32.23 -7.24
C THR A 74 0.13 33.33 -6.22
N GLY A 75 0.72 33.01 -5.08
CA GLY A 75 1.00 33.98 -4.02
C GLY A 75 -0.23 34.45 -3.25
N GLY A 76 -1.34 33.73 -3.33
CA GLY A 76 -2.60 34.02 -2.65
C GLY A 76 -3.68 34.67 -3.54
N ASP A 77 -3.35 35.01 -4.78
CA ASP A 77 -4.33 35.45 -5.78
C ASP A 77 -5.30 34.31 -6.15
N GLU A 78 -6.42 34.67 -6.76
CA GLU A 78 -7.39 33.68 -7.23
C GLU A 78 -6.78 32.88 -8.40
N PRO A 79 -6.57 31.56 -8.25
CA PRO A 79 -5.93 30.76 -9.28
C PRO A 79 -6.83 30.62 -10.52
N SER A 80 -6.23 30.71 -11.69
CA SER A 80 -6.92 30.42 -12.96
C SER A 80 -7.27 28.92 -13.05
N PRO A 81 -8.25 28.56 -13.90
CA PRO A 81 -8.59 27.15 -14.16
C PRO A 81 -7.41 26.31 -14.67
N VAL A 82 -6.43 26.94 -15.33
CA VAL A 82 -5.21 26.26 -15.82
C VAL A 82 -4.29 25.93 -14.66
N GLU A 83 -4.11 26.87 -13.73
CA GLU A 83 -3.27 26.66 -12.53
C GLU A 83 -3.84 25.59 -11.59
N ILE A 84 -5.17 25.60 -11.40
CA ILE A 84 -5.86 24.56 -10.63
C ILE A 84 -5.66 23.20 -11.30
N ARG A 85 -5.76 23.09 -12.61
CA ARG A 85 -5.59 21.84 -13.35
C ARG A 85 -4.16 21.29 -13.24
N ARG A 86 -3.15 22.17 -13.34
CA ARG A 86 -1.74 21.78 -13.10
C ARG A 86 -1.52 21.29 -11.68
N ALA A 87 -2.03 22.02 -10.70
CA ALA A 87 -1.95 21.62 -9.30
C ALA A 87 -2.66 20.27 -9.04
N LEU A 88 -3.83 20.05 -9.68
CA LEU A 88 -4.58 18.81 -9.56
C LEU A 88 -3.80 17.61 -10.11
N ARG A 89 -3.13 17.78 -11.26
CA ARG A 89 -2.26 16.75 -11.83
C ARG A 89 -1.12 16.39 -10.88
N ASP A 90 -0.44 17.39 -10.31
CA ASP A 90 0.67 17.15 -9.38
C ASP A 90 0.19 16.46 -8.10
N VAL A 91 -0.97 16.85 -7.56
CA VAL A 91 -1.56 16.21 -6.37
C VAL A 91 -1.93 14.76 -6.66
N ILE A 92 -2.57 14.46 -7.79
CA ILE A 92 -2.93 13.10 -8.17
C ILE A 92 -1.68 12.23 -8.30
N ARG A 93 -0.60 12.77 -8.86
CA ARG A 93 0.66 12.08 -9.05
C ARG A 93 1.41 11.80 -7.76
N HIS A 94 1.35 12.71 -6.77
CA HIS A 94 2.21 12.64 -5.59
C HIS A 94 1.49 12.27 -4.30
N CYS A 95 0.21 12.57 -4.17
CA CYS A 95 -0.46 12.53 -2.87
C CYS A 95 -1.42 11.35 -2.70
N LEU A 96 -1.96 10.77 -3.78
CA LEU A 96 -3.08 9.84 -3.69
C LEU A 96 -2.66 8.39 -3.77
N TYR A 97 -3.22 7.60 -2.86
CA TYR A 97 -3.05 6.15 -2.81
C TYR A 97 -4.41 5.49 -2.59
N GLY A 98 -4.65 4.37 -3.24
CA GLY A 98 -5.91 3.64 -3.09
C GLY A 98 -5.72 2.14 -3.20
N VAL A 99 -6.55 1.42 -2.46
CA VAL A 99 -6.65 -0.05 -2.55
C VAL A 99 -8.12 -0.42 -2.70
N ASP A 100 -8.42 -1.38 -3.56
CA ASP A 100 -9.73 -2.01 -3.60
C ASP A 100 -9.59 -3.50 -3.93
N ILE A 101 -10.46 -4.31 -3.38
CA ILE A 101 -10.48 -5.76 -3.63
C ILE A 101 -11.02 -6.09 -5.03
N ASN A 102 -11.81 -5.18 -5.61
CA ASN A 102 -12.41 -5.34 -6.92
C ASN A 102 -11.48 -4.76 -8.01
N PRO A 103 -10.88 -5.59 -8.87
CA PRO A 103 -9.97 -5.10 -9.91
C PRO A 103 -10.64 -4.13 -10.89
N MET A 104 -11.93 -4.28 -11.17
CA MET A 104 -12.66 -3.34 -12.02
C MET A 104 -12.81 -1.96 -11.36
N ALA A 105 -13.02 -1.91 -10.04
CA ALA A 105 -13.06 -0.65 -9.29
C ALA A 105 -11.72 0.07 -9.32
N VAL A 106 -10.61 -0.67 -9.20
CA VAL A 106 -9.24 -0.14 -9.33
C VAL A 106 -9.02 0.51 -10.69
N GLU A 107 -9.40 -0.16 -11.79
CA GLU A 107 -9.26 0.41 -13.13
C GLU A 107 -10.16 1.64 -13.32
N LEU A 108 -11.40 1.62 -12.84
CA LEU A 108 -12.28 2.79 -12.87
C LEU A 108 -11.73 3.95 -12.03
N CYS A 109 -11.11 3.67 -10.89
CA CYS A 109 -10.44 4.69 -10.08
C CYS A 109 -9.32 5.38 -10.86
N LYS A 110 -8.45 4.61 -11.51
CA LYS A 110 -7.38 5.16 -12.36
C LYS A 110 -7.94 6.02 -13.50
N VAL A 111 -8.94 5.51 -14.21
CA VAL A 111 -9.59 6.25 -15.30
C VAL A 111 -10.18 7.58 -14.81
N ASN A 112 -10.88 7.57 -13.69
CA ASN A 112 -11.46 8.77 -13.11
C ASN A 112 -10.40 9.79 -12.70
N LEU A 113 -9.32 9.34 -12.04
CA LEU A 113 -8.19 10.20 -11.68
C LEU A 113 -7.48 10.76 -12.92
N TRP A 114 -7.34 10.00 -14.00
CA TRP A 114 -6.81 10.49 -15.27
C TRP A 114 -7.69 11.56 -15.91
N LEU A 115 -9.02 11.37 -15.90
CA LEU A 115 -9.96 12.35 -16.43
C LEU A 115 -9.87 13.69 -15.69
N GLU A 116 -9.72 13.65 -14.36
CA GLU A 116 -9.55 14.84 -13.52
C GLU A 116 -8.20 15.53 -13.75
N SER A 117 -7.15 14.76 -14.07
CA SER A 117 -5.78 15.26 -14.24
C SER A 117 -5.40 15.59 -15.69
N LEU A 118 -6.34 15.58 -16.63
CA LEU A 118 -6.07 15.85 -18.04
C LEU A 118 -5.48 17.24 -18.23
N GLU A 119 -4.27 17.29 -18.78
CA GLU A 119 -3.58 18.51 -19.18
C GLU A 119 -3.16 18.42 -20.65
N PRO A 120 -3.53 19.40 -21.50
CA PRO A 120 -3.16 19.38 -22.91
C PRO A 120 -1.64 19.29 -23.11
N GLY A 121 -1.20 18.33 -23.91
CA GLY A 121 0.22 18.12 -24.22
C GLY A 121 1.01 17.31 -23.20
N LYS A 122 0.35 16.85 -22.12
CA LYS A 122 0.97 15.96 -21.13
C LYS A 122 0.39 14.55 -21.24
N PRO A 123 1.20 13.50 -21.02
CA PRO A 123 0.71 12.11 -20.95
C PRO A 123 -0.12 11.88 -19.69
N LEU A 124 -0.86 10.76 -19.65
CA LEU A 124 -1.52 10.29 -18.43
C LEU A 124 -0.48 9.90 -17.38
N SER A 125 -0.74 10.26 -16.11
CA SER A 125 0.15 9.94 -15.02
C SER A 125 0.23 8.42 -14.75
N PHE A 126 1.38 7.95 -14.31
CA PHE A 126 1.57 6.55 -13.92
C PHE A 126 0.95 6.27 -12.54
N LEU A 127 -0.20 5.62 -12.50
CA LEU A 127 -0.96 5.37 -11.26
C LEU A 127 -0.87 3.92 -10.74
N ASP A 128 -0.22 2.99 -11.46
CA ASP A 128 -0.19 1.58 -11.07
C ASP A 128 0.59 1.33 -9.76
N ALA A 129 1.51 2.22 -9.39
CA ALA A 129 2.19 2.17 -8.11
C ALA A 129 1.29 2.65 -6.95
N HIS A 130 0.31 3.50 -7.23
CA HIS A 130 -0.49 4.20 -6.25
C HIS A 130 -1.87 3.58 -6.02
N ILE A 131 -2.53 3.08 -7.08
CA ILE A 131 -3.86 2.49 -7.02
C ILE A 131 -3.73 0.98 -7.27
N ARG A 132 -3.95 0.20 -6.23
CA ARG A 132 -3.62 -1.22 -6.18
C ARG A 132 -4.84 -2.10 -5.94
N CYS A 133 -4.85 -3.27 -6.57
CA CYS A 133 -5.84 -4.29 -6.27
C CYS A 133 -5.37 -5.15 -5.10
N GLY A 134 -6.22 -5.28 -4.06
CA GLY A 134 -5.89 -6.10 -2.90
C GLY A 134 -6.92 -6.00 -1.79
N ASN A 135 -6.78 -6.84 -0.78
CA ASN A 135 -7.60 -6.77 0.43
C ASN A 135 -6.83 -6.02 1.51
N SER A 136 -7.24 -4.79 1.81
CA SER A 136 -6.59 -3.92 2.80
C SER A 136 -6.71 -4.40 4.25
N LEU A 137 -7.57 -5.39 4.53
CA LEU A 137 -7.75 -5.97 5.86
C LEU A 137 -6.96 -7.26 6.07
N VAL A 138 -6.32 -7.79 5.01
CA VAL A 138 -5.60 -9.07 5.07
C VAL A 138 -4.17 -8.84 4.59
N GLY A 139 -3.21 -9.24 5.40
CA GLY A 139 -1.79 -9.09 5.10
C GLY A 139 -1.01 -8.52 6.29
N LEU A 140 0.16 -7.95 6.00
CA LEU A 140 1.00 -7.33 7.01
C LEU A 140 0.42 -5.98 7.44
N GLY A 141 0.38 -5.75 8.75
CA GLY A 141 0.01 -4.46 9.31
C GLY A 141 1.07 -3.38 9.03
N PHE A 142 0.65 -2.12 9.16
CA PHE A 142 1.55 -0.98 8.99
C PHE A 142 2.75 -1.06 9.95
N GLY A 143 3.96 -0.90 9.41
CA GLY A 143 5.21 -0.96 10.18
C GLY A 143 5.72 -2.36 10.50
N MET A 144 5.00 -3.43 10.13
CA MET A 144 5.52 -4.80 10.25
C MET A 144 6.57 -5.05 9.18
N LYS A 145 7.70 -5.58 9.59
CA LYS A 145 8.79 -5.95 8.69
C LYS A 145 8.84 -7.46 8.50
N THR A 146 9.15 -7.90 7.29
CA THR A 146 9.23 -9.34 6.97
C THR A 146 10.27 -10.09 7.78
N GLU A 147 11.32 -9.41 8.23
CA GLU A 147 12.38 -9.95 9.09
C GLU A 147 11.91 -10.27 10.51
N ASP A 148 10.97 -9.47 11.02
CA ASP A 148 10.47 -9.58 12.41
C ASP A 148 9.24 -10.49 12.54
N LEU A 149 8.73 -11.02 11.42
CA LEU A 149 7.51 -11.81 11.43
C LEU A 149 7.70 -13.14 12.16
N GLU A 150 6.83 -13.41 13.09
CA GLU A 150 6.68 -14.72 13.72
C GLU A 150 5.27 -15.24 13.51
N ILE A 151 5.12 -16.54 13.29
CA ILE A 151 3.80 -17.15 13.28
C ILE A 151 3.45 -17.48 14.73
N PRO A 152 2.48 -16.77 15.35
CA PRO A 152 2.09 -17.01 16.73
C PRO A 152 1.30 -18.32 16.87
N ASP A 153 1.28 -18.88 18.06
CA ASP A 153 0.58 -20.15 18.32
C ASP A 153 -0.94 -20.03 18.15
N GLU A 154 -1.47 -18.83 18.26
CA GLU A 154 -2.87 -18.49 18.06
C GLU A 154 -3.35 -18.72 16.61
N ALA A 155 -2.43 -18.67 15.64
CA ALA A 155 -2.72 -19.00 14.23
C ALA A 155 -3.26 -20.46 14.07
N PHE A 156 -2.94 -21.34 15.02
CA PHE A 156 -3.40 -22.73 15.02
C PHE A 156 -4.55 -22.98 16.01
N THR A 157 -5.27 -21.95 16.42
CA THR A 157 -6.49 -22.12 17.21
C THR A 157 -7.62 -22.60 16.31
N PRO A 158 -8.17 -23.82 16.53
CA PRO A 158 -9.14 -24.40 15.62
C PRO A 158 -10.39 -23.53 15.46
N VAL A 159 -10.82 -23.28 14.21
CA VAL A 159 -12.10 -22.66 13.87
C VAL A 159 -13.08 -23.74 13.38
N THR A 160 -14.32 -23.32 13.07
CA THR A 160 -15.34 -24.24 12.54
C THR A 160 -14.88 -24.84 11.21
N GLY A 161 -14.78 -26.16 11.15
CA GLY A 161 -14.30 -26.89 9.97
C GLY A 161 -12.89 -27.47 10.14
N ASP A 162 -12.11 -27.00 11.10
CA ASP A 162 -10.75 -27.48 11.32
C ASP A 162 -10.70 -28.84 12.02
N HIS A 163 -9.69 -29.65 11.66
CA HIS A 163 -9.37 -30.88 12.34
C HIS A 163 -8.59 -30.60 13.63
N LYS A 164 -9.26 -30.70 14.80
CA LYS A 164 -8.76 -30.26 16.11
C LYS A 164 -7.46 -30.93 16.53
N SER A 165 -7.27 -32.23 16.25
CA SER A 165 -6.04 -32.93 16.63
C SER A 165 -4.85 -32.45 15.79
N THR A 166 -5.03 -32.19 14.50
CA THR A 166 -4.00 -31.64 13.62
C THR A 166 -3.62 -30.22 14.06
N ALA A 167 -4.60 -29.36 14.36
CA ALA A 167 -4.36 -28.01 14.87
C ALA A 167 -3.51 -28.04 16.17
N SER A 168 -3.83 -28.94 17.10
CA SER A 168 -3.07 -29.11 18.34
C SER A 168 -1.61 -29.55 18.09
N LEU A 169 -1.39 -30.44 17.12
CA LEU A 169 -0.04 -30.89 16.73
C LEU A 169 0.75 -29.78 16.06
N LEU A 170 0.11 -29.02 15.15
CA LEU A 170 0.73 -27.86 14.49
C LEU A 170 1.13 -26.79 15.50
N LYS A 171 0.27 -26.49 16.48
CA LYS A 171 0.57 -25.55 17.56
C LYS A 171 1.80 -25.97 18.37
N LYS A 172 1.89 -27.23 18.78
CA LYS A 172 3.04 -27.78 19.50
C LYS A 172 4.33 -27.72 18.66
N ARG A 173 4.23 -28.05 17.38
CA ARG A 173 5.34 -27.97 16.43
C ARG A 173 5.82 -26.54 16.24
N ASN A 174 4.92 -25.60 15.98
CA ASN A 174 5.21 -24.19 15.81
C ASN A 174 5.94 -23.60 17.01
N LYS A 175 5.45 -23.88 18.23
CA LYS A 175 6.09 -23.47 19.48
C LYS A 175 7.53 -23.98 19.58
N LYS A 176 7.75 -25.27 19.30
CA LYS A 176 9.10 -25.87 19.33
C LYS A 176 10.04 -25.27 18.28
N GLU A 177 9.51 -24.92 17.10
CA GLU A 177 10.27 -24.27 16.03
C GLU A 177 10.69 -22.85 16.41
N ARG A 178 9.84 -22.08 17.10
CA ARG A 178 10.17 -20.74 17.63
C ARG A 178 11.21 -20.79 18.74
N GLU A 179 11.02 -21.65 19.75
CA GLU A 179 11.97 -21.81 20.86
C GLU A 179 13.38 -22.19 20.39
N ARG A 180 13.49 -22.98 19.32
CA ARG A 180 14.79 -23.30 18.70
C ARG A 180 15.43 -22.11 18.02
N GLN A 181 14.66 -21.13 17.57
CA GLN A 181 15.16 -19.90 16.94
C GLN A 181 15.82 -18.98 17.96
N GLU A 182 15.21 -18.78 19.13
CA GLU A 182 15.76 -17.91 20.18
C GLU A 182 17.18 -18.32 20.58
N SER A 183 17.49 -19.62 20.52
CA SER A 183 18.82 -20.13 20.83
C SER A 183 19.89 -19.94 19.74
N LEU A 184 19.49 -19.58 18.51
CA LEU A 184 20.38 -19.45 17.33
C LEU A 184 20.55 -18.00 16.83
N LEU A 185 19.74 -17.05 17.30
CA LEU A 185 19.70 -15.67 16.80
C LEU A 185 20.91 -14.79 17.16
N ILE A 186 21.87 -15.30 17.93
CA ILE A 186 23.07 -14.52 18.33
C ILE A 186 23.98 -14.17 17.14
N ASN A 187 23.80 -14.75 15.94
CA ASN A 187 24.77 -14.68 14.86
C ASN A 187 24.30 -14.15 13.46
N GLN A 188 23.06 -13.68 13.25
CA GLN A 188 22.58 -13.38 11.89
C GLN A 188 21.93 -12.00 11.65
N ALA A 189 22.24 -10.98 12.43
CA ALA A 189 21.55 -9.65 12.37
C ALA A 189 21.83 -8.78 11.12
N ASN A 190 22.70 -9.15 10.18
CA ASN A 190 23.26 -8.17 9.22
C ASN A 190 22.77 -8.25 7.76
N THR A 191 21.95 -9.23 7.37
CA THR A 191 21.63 -9.44 5.93
C THR A 191 20.28 -8.84 5.49
N THR A 192 19.33 -8.69 6.39
CA THR A 192 17.94 -8.34 6.04
C THR A 192 17.69 -6.82 6.07
N GLU A 193 18.39 -6.08 6.92
CA GLU A 193 18.32 -4.60 6.99
C GLU A 193 18.63 -3.92 5.64
N ASN A 194 19.42 -4.57 4.80
CA ASN A 194 19.76 -4.08 3.46
C ASN A 194 18.61 -4.20 2.46
N GLN A 195 17.71 -5.18 2.57
CA GLN A 195 16.67 -5.43 1.57
C GLN A 195 15.50 -4.44 1.69
N ASP A 196 15.05 -4.13 2.92
CA ASP A 196 14.00 -3.12 3.14
C ASP A 196 14.47 -1.72 2.77
N ARG A 197 15.75 -1.41 3.00
CA ARG A 197 16.36 -0.13 2.55
C ARG A 197 16.39 -0.03 1.03
N LEU A 198 16.73 -1.10 0.33
CA LEU A 198 16.76 -1.14 -1.14
C LEU A 198 15.37 -0.90 -1.74
N LEU A 199 14.32 -1.52 -1.20
CA LEU A 199 12.95 -1.31 -1.68
C LEU A 199 12.44 0.11 -1.35
N ALA A 200 12.78 0.65 -0.18
CA ALA A 200 12.40 2.02 0.19
C ALA A 200 13.13 3.05 -0.69
N GLU A 201 14.41 2.84 -0.99
CA GLU A 201 15.19 3.68 -1.89
C GLU A 201 14.66 3.61 -3.32
N TYR A 202 14.29 2.41 -3.74
CA TYR A 202 13.69 2.21 -5.04
C TYR A 202 12.34 2.94 -5.18
N ASN A 203 11.46 2.82 -4.21
CA ASN A 203 10.18 3.55 -4.23
C ASN A 203 10.39 5.07 -4.29
N ARG A 204 11.37 5.61 -3.56
CA ARG A 204 11.74 7.03 -3.67
C ARG A 204 12.23 7.40 -5.06
N THR A 205 13.05 6.54 -5.67
CA THR A 205 13.56 6.76 -7.02
C THR A 205 12.41 6.74 -8.02
N LEU A 206 11.48 5.81 -7.91
CA LEU A 206 10.30 5.72 -8.75
C LEU A 206 9.41 6.97 -8.63
N GLU A 207 9.17 7.44 -7.40
CA GLU A 207 8.40 8.67 -7.16
C GLU A 207 9.07 9.91 -7.76
N ALA A 208 10.39 9.97 -7.76
CA ALA A 208 11.17 11.08 -8.31
C ALA A 208 11.27 11.09 -9.85
N MET A 209 10.93 9.99 -10.53
CA MET A 209 11.00 9.93 -12.00
C MET A 209 10.02 10.92 -12.64
N PRO A 210 10.44 11.64 -13.70
CA PRO A 210 9.57 12.59 -14.40
C PRO A 210 8.41 11.87 -15.11
N GLU A 211 7.37 12.63 -15.43
CA GLU A 211 6.20 12.20 -16.23
C GLU A 211 5.79 13.27 -17.22
N ASP A 212 6.78 13.96 -17.78
CA ASP A 212 6.56 15.09 -18.69
C ASP A 212 6.28 14.67 -20.12
N SER A 213 6.76 13.48 -20.49
CA SER A 213 6.57 12.89 -21.82
C SER A 213 6.05 11.44 -21.71
N ALA A 214 5.49 10.93 -22.81
CA ALA A 214 5.09 9.52 -22.90
C ALA A 214 6.27 8.56 -22.66
N THR A 215 7.47 8.96 -23.07
CA THR A 215 8.70 8.18 -22.84
C THR A 215 9.05 8.11 -21.36
N ASP A 216 8.85 9.21 -20.60
CA ASP A 216 9.10 9.20 -19.16
C ASP A 216 8.13 8.28 -18.43
N VAL A 217 6.85 8.34 -18.78
CA VAL A 217 5.81 7.46 -18.20
C VAL A 217 6.09 6.00 -18.50
N GLN A 218 6.52 5.68 -19.73
CA GLN A 218 6.90 4.34 -20.11
C GLN A 218 8.14 3.86 -19.32
N ALA A 219 9.16 4.69 -19.21
CA ALA A 219 10.37 4.37 -18.42
C ALA A 219 10.02 4.10 -16.94
N LYS A 220 9.10 4.88 -16.38
CA LYS A 220 8.60 4.70 -15.01
C LYS A 220 7.83 3.38 -14.86
N ALA A 221 6.98 3.03 -15.83
CA ALA A 221 6.26 1.76 -15.84
C ALA A 221 7.20 0.56 -15.93
N GLU A 222 8.21 0.62 -16.81
CA GLU A 222 9.23 -0.43 -16.96
C GLU A 222 10.07 -0.58 -15.67
N ALA A 223 10.45 0.54 -15.07
CA ALA A 223 11.15 0.54 -13.79
C ALA A 223 10.30 -0.12 -12.70
N PHE A 224 9.03 0.22 -12.57
CA PHE A 224 8.09 -0.39 -11.61
C PHE A 224 7.93 -1.90 -11.84
N GLN A 225 7.77 -2.33 -13.09
CA GLN A 225 7.68 -3.74 -13.44
C GLN A 225 8.94 -4.51 -13.04
N LYS A 226 10.12 -3.93 -13.31
CA LYS A 226 11.43 -4.53 -13.00
C LYS A 226 11.59 -4.85 -11.51
N VAL A 227 11.06 -4.00 -10.63
CA VAL A 227 11.10 -4.27 -9.19
C VAL A 227 10.08 -5.33 -8.79
N ASN A 228 8.87 -5.27 -9.28
CA ASN A 228 7.87 -6.30 -9.00
C ASN A 228 8.34 -7.71 -9.44
N GLU A 229 9.23 -7.76 -10.44
CA GLU A 229 9.84 -8.99 -10.94
C GLU A 229 11.16 -9.35 -10.26
N SER A 230 11.74 -8.46 -9.44
CA SER A 230 13.00 -8.73 -8.74
C SER A 230 12.88 -9.91 -7.78
N VAL A 231 13.98 -10.61 -7.59
CA VAL A 231 14.07 -11.76 -6.68
C VAL A 231 13.78 -11.31 -5.24
N GLU A 232 14.31 -10.15 -4.86
CA GLU A 232 14.17 -9.55 -3.54
C GLU A 232 12.70 -9.23 -3.21
N TYR A 233 12.00 -8.57 -4.12
CA TYR A 233 10.58 -8.23 -3.92
C TYR A 233 9.71 -9.49 -3.86
N ARG A 234 9.94 -10.44 -4.78
CA ARG A 234 9.21 -11.71 -4.79
C ARG A 234 9.45 -12.52 -3.51
N LYS A 235 10.68 -12.53 -3.00
CA LYS A 235 11.00 -13.19 -1.72
C LYS A 235 10.23 -12.54 -0.55
N GLN A 236 10.21 -11.22 -0.47
CA GLN A 236 9.45 -10.51 0.57
C GLN A 236 7.94 -10.79 0.47
N LEU A 237 7.39 -10.78 -0.74
CA LEU A 237 5.99 -11.12 -0.97
C LEU A 237 5.68 -12.55 -0.53
N GLN A 238 6.52 -13.52 -0.87
CA GLN A 238 6.35 -14.91 -0.45
C GLN A 238 6.40 -15.08 1.09
N ILE A 239 7.28 -14.33 1.78
CA ILE A 239 7.34 -14.31 3.23
C ILE A 239 6.04 -13.76 3.82
N ALA A 240 5.55 -12.64 3.29
CA ALA A 240 4.31 -12.03 3.72
C ALA A 240 3.09 -12.94 3.47
N ASP A 241 3.03 -13.56 2.30
CA ASP A 241 1.97 -14.50 1.91
C ASP A 241 1.98 -15.75 2.81
N LEU A 242 3.15 -16.33 3.07
CA LEU A 242 3.28 -17.49 3.95
C LEU A 242 2.83 -17.16 5.38
N TRP A 243 3.23 -16.01 5.91
CA TRP A 243 2.81 -15.57 7.24
C TRP A 243 1.31 -15.35 7.29
N THR A 244 0.74 -14.64 6.32
CA THR A 244 -0.70 -14.40 6.23
C THR A 244 -1.48 -15.70 6.08
N ALA A 245 -1.02 -16.62 5.23
CA ALA A 245 -1.66 -17.91 5.01
C ALA A 245 -1.82 -18.73 6.29
N ALA A 246 -0.88 -18.61 7.24
CA ALA A 246 -0.97 -19.36 8.51
C ALA A 246 -2.27 -19.08 9.30
N PHE A 247 -2.85 -17.88 9.16
CA PHE A 247 -4.09 -17.48 9.86
C PHE A 247 -5.38 -17.87 9.12
N PHE A 248 -5.28 -18.17 7.82
CA PHE A 248 -6.44 -18.45 6.96
C PHE A 248 -6.40 -19.87 6.39
N TRP A 249 -5.44 -20.68 6.81
CA TRP A 249 -5.28 -22.04 6.31
C TRP A 249 -6.36 -22.96 6.87
N ASN A 250 -7.07 -23.67 5.99
CA ASN A 250 -8.00 -24.73 6.41
C ASN A 250 -7.21 -25.94 6.92
N ILE A 251 -7.32 -26.24 8.22
CA ILE A 251 -6.57 -27.31 8.86
C ILE A 251 -7.33 -28.63 8.70
N GLU A 252 -6.97 -29.40 7.70
CA GLU A 252 -7.57 -30.71 7.39
C GLU A 252 -6.89 -31.85 8.12
N GLU A 253 -7.54 -33.01 8.11
CA GLU A 253 -6.91 -34.25 8.54
C GLU A 253 -5.78 -34.61 7.57
N PRO A 254 -4.55 -34.88 8.06
CA PRO A 254 -3.42 -35.15 7.18
C PRO A 254 -3.61 -36.47 6.42
N ILE A 255 -3.50 -36.40 5.10
CA ILE A 255 -3.49 -37.57 4.24
C ILE A 255 -2.11 -38.24 4.35
N GLY A 256 -2.01 -39.37 5.09
CA GLY A 256 -0.76 -40.07 5.35
C GLY A 256 0.02 -39.55 6.58
N ARG A 257 1.33 -39.81 6.63
CA ARG A 257 2.19 -39.50 7.81
C ARG A 257 2.75 -38.08 7.84
N SER A 258 2.49 -37.24 6.84
CA SER A 258 3.14 -35.91 6.72
C SER A 258 2.25 -34.79 7.22
N ILE A 259 2.41 -34.40 8.48
CA ILE A 259 1.87 -33.15 9.06
C ILE A 259 2.49 -31.90 8.39
N GLU A 260 3.55 -32.07 7.62
CA GLU A 260 4.32 -30.97 7.02
C GLU A 260 3.55 -30.10 6.02
N ILE A 261 2.47 -30.63 5.45
CA ILE A 261 1.66 -29.96 4.41
C ILE A 261 0.35 -29.39 4.99
N ALA A 262 0.09 -29.63 6.30
CA ALA A 262 -1.23 -29.30 6.87
C ALA A 262 -1.47 -27.81 7.13
N ALA A 263 -0.44 -26.99 7.34
CA ALA A 263 -0.50 -25.52 7.38
C ALA A 263 0.92 -24.93 7.46
N PRO A 264 1.13 -23.68 7.05
CA PRO A 264 2.41 -22.97 7.23
C PRO A 264 2.80 -22.86 8.70
N THR A 265 4.06 -23.15 9.05
CA THR A 265 4.61 -23.02 10.41
C THR A 265 5.81 -22.07 10.44
N HIS A 266 6.22 -21.67 11.64
CA HIS A 266 7.37 -20.78 11.82
C HIS A 266 8.67 -21.36 11.22
N GLY A 267 8.85 -22.67 11.23
CA GLY A 267 10.00 -23.31 10.61
C GLY A 267 10.02 -23.20 9.08
N GLN A 268 8.86 -23.15 8.42
CA GLN A 268 8.76 -22.90 6.99
C GLN A 268 9.03 -21.41 6.66
N LEU A 269 8.48 -20.49 7.46
CA LEU A 269 8.75 -19.07 7.36
C LEU A 269 10.26 -18.77 7.46
N ARG A 270 10.93 -19.40 8.42
CA ARG A 270 12.37 -19.28 8.60
C ARG A 270 13.17 -19.79 7.39
N ARG A 271 12.80 -20.96 6.85
CA ARG A 271 13.48 -21.51 5.66
C ARG A 271 13.37 -20.59 4.44
N LEU A 272 12.28 -19.84 4.33
CA LEU A 272 12.07 -18.90 3.25
C LEU A 272 12.90 -17.61 3.43
N ARG A 273 13.18 -17.23 4.69
CA ARG A 273 14.02 -16.05 4.99
C ARG A 273 15.50 -16.30 4.69
N ASN A 274 15.99 -17.49 4.98
CA ASN A 274 17.39 -17.89 4.78
C ASN A 274 17.67 -18.25 3.33
#